data_d1a012c762704af51f550b71002617f7
#
_entry.id   d1a012c762704af51f550b71002617f7
#
_cell.length_a   1.000
_cell.length_b   1.000
_cell.length_c   1.000
_cell.angle_alpha   90.00
_cell.angle_beta   90.00
_cell.angle_gamma   90.00
#
_symmetry.space_group_name_H-M   'P 1'
#
loop_
_entity.id
_entity.type
_entity.pdbx_description
1 polymer ?
#
loop_
_entity_poly.entity_id
_entity_poly.type
_entity_poly.pdbx_seq_one_letter_code
_entity_poly.pdbx_strand_id
1 'polypeptide(L)'
;MLNLEKKNDAFNLYLNYSASFKAEKADGQDWATGFANKQLRLEIKGNFGDHLFYRFRHRMNKATDAKSQDNFAKATDIMMVGYKFNNKVSLQAGKMCQIWGGFEFDENPMYIYQYSDMVDYMDNFMAGVVASYKPVPTQEIAVEISNANNGKLVNEYGVDAKSIESDGTTSRTLEQASNPLTYIVNWNGSFAGGLINTRWSWGTQTEAKNKYSRMLVLGQQLALPKAQWYFDYMGAWDALDRLKIASGELSMPASNNQP
;
A
#
# COMPACT_ATOMS: atom_id res chain seq x y z
N MET A 1 7.79 -20.24 -18.54
CA MET A 1 6.62 -19.33 -18.56
C MET A 1 6.09 -19.31 -19.99
N LEU A 2 4.89 -19.80 -20.21
CA LEU A 2 4.26 -19.75 -21.54
C LEU A 2 3.81 -18.31 -21.78
N ASN A 3 4.53 -17.59 -22.64
CA ASN A 3 4.11 -16.27 -23.13
C ASN A 3 3.06 -16.45 -24.23
N LEU A 4 1.80 -16.48 -23.85
CA LEU A 4 0.68 -16.36 -24.78
C LEU A 4 0.32 -14.88 -24.96
N GLU A 5 1.30 -14.05 -25.32
CA GLU A 5 1.09 -12.62 -25.43
C GLU A 5 0.64 -12.22 -26.83
N LYS A 6 -0.67 -12.09 -27.00
CA LYS A 6 -1.22 -11.13 -27.94
C LYS A 6 -1.63 -9.91 -27.14
N LYS A 7 -0.72 -8.95 -26.95
CA LYS A 7 -1.03 -7.68 -26.26
C LYS A 7 -2.03 -6.89 -27.10
N ASN A 8 -3.15 -6.56 -26.47
CA ASN A 8 -4.11 -5.61 -27.00
C ASN A 8 -4.03 -4.34 -26.13
N ASP A 9 -3.88 -3.18 -26.74
CA ASP A 9 -3.77 -1.93 -25.97
C ASP A 9 -5.03 -1.66 -25.13
N ALA A 10 -6.20 -2.03 -25.63
CA ALA A 10 -7.47 -1.76 -24.96
C ALA A 10 -7.83 -2.74 -23.84
N PHE A 11 -7.39 -4.01 -23.91
CA PHE A 11 -7.79 -5.03 -22.95
C PHE A 11 -6.73 -6.10 -22.79
N ASN A 12 -6.21 -6.24 -21.57
CA ASN A 12 -5.29 -7.31 -21.22
C ASN A 12 -5.77 -7.98 -19.92
N LEU A 13 -5.92 -9.30 -19.97
CA LEU A 13 -6.32 -10.15 -18.84
C LEU A 13 -5.14 -10.95 -18.33
N TYR A 14 -4.91 -10.90 -17.02
CA TYR A 14 -3.86 -11.67 -16.35
C TYR A 14 -4.46 -12.49 -15.22
N LEU A 15 -4.05 -13.73 -15.11
CA LEU A 15 -4.30 -14.58 -13.96
C LEU A 15 -2.97 -14.84 -13.27
N ASN A 16 -2.81 -14.29 -12.07
CA ASN A 16 -1.62 -14.47 -11.25
C ASN A 16 -1.90 -15.54 -10.20
N TYR A 17 -1.18 -16.65 -10.27
CA TYR A 17 -1.32 -17.77 -9.35
C TYR A 17 0.02 -18.12 -8.71
N SER A 18 0.01 -18.34 -7.40
CA SER A 18 1.17 -18.83 -6.66
C SER A 18 0.73 -19.82 -5.60
N ALA A 19 1.36 -20.98 -5.58
CA ALA A 19 1.18 -22.01 -4.56
C ALA A 19 2.54 -22.41 -3.99
N SER A 20 2.57 -22.96 -2.80
CA SER A 20 3.76 -23.46 -2.14
C SER A 20 3.48 -24.76 -1.40
N PHE A 21 4.50 -25.61 -1.30
CA PHE A 21 4.59 -26.63 -0.27
C PHE A 21 5.40 -26.05 0.88
N LYS A 22 4.88 -26.13 2.09
CA LYS A 22 5.57 -25.67 3.29
C LYS A 22 5.91 -26.84 4.18
N ALA A 23 7.08 -26.79 4.78
CA ALA A 23 7.52 -27.67 5.85
C ALA A 23 8.13 -26.78 6.93
N GLU A 24 7.47 -26.63 8.05
CA GLU A 24 7.84 -25.73 9.12
C GLU A 24 7.97 -26.52 10.43
N LYS A 25 8.96 -26.16 11.25
CA LYS A 25 9.14 -26.74 12.57
C LYS A 25 9.38 -25.61 13.57
N ALA A 26 8.52 -25.46 14.54
CA ALA A 26 8.77 -24.61 15.70
C ALA A 26 9.49 -25.39 16.81
N ASP A 27 10.21 -24.67 17.67
CA ASP A 27 10.93 -25.29 18.77
C ASP A 27 9.99 -26.09 19.67
N GLY A 28 10.35 -27.35 19.91
CA GLY A 28 9.57 -28.28 20.74
C GLY A 28 8.31 -28.86 20.08
N GLN A 29 8.09 -28.60 18.77
CA GLN A 29 6.94 -29.12 18.05
C GLN A 29 7.38 -30.09 16.93
N ASP A 30 6.44 -30.91 16.43
CA ASP A 30 6.65 -31.74 15.26
C ASP A 30 6.63 -30.92 13.95
N TRP A 31 7.10 -31.54 12.87
CA TRP A 31 7.03 -30.94 11.54
C TRP A 31 5.59 -30.75 11.10
N ALA A 32 5.23 -29.51 10.77
CA ALA A 32 3.99 -29.19 10.07
C ALA A 32 4.27 -29.09 8.57
N THR A 33 3.56 -29.86 7.75
CA THR A 33 3.73 -29.86 6.29
C THR A 33 2.40 -29.69 5.60
N GLY A 34 2.42 -28.99 4.45
CA GLY A 34 1.19 -28.82 3.66
C GLY A 34 1.38 -28.05 2.37
N PHE A 35 0.40 -28.19 1.49
CA PHE A 35 0.26 -27.34 0.31
C PHE A 35 -0.58 -26.13 0.65
N ALA A 36 -0.11 -24.95 0.23
CA ALA A 36 -0.80 -23.69 0.44
C ALA A 36 -0.96 -22.92 -0.86
N ASN A 37 -2.15 -22.39 -1.11
CA ASN A 37 -2.38 -21.40 -2.14
C ASN A 37 -2.01 -20.02 -1.58
N LYS A 38 -0.89 -19.44 -2.05
CA LYS A 38 -0.38 -18.16 -1.57
C LYS A 38 -1.20 -17.00 -2.15
N GLN A 39 -1.47 -17.05 -3.44
CA GLN A 39 -2.29 -16.02 -4.09
C GLN A 39 -2.93 -16.52 -5.39
N LEU A 40 -4.12 -16.00 -5.65
CA LEU A 40 -4.85 -16.14 -6.89
C LEU A 40 -5.50 -14.79 -7.19
N ARG A 41 -5.00 -14.07 -8.22
CA ARG A 41 -5.43 -12.72 -8.56
C ARG A 41 -5.83 -12.64 -10.01
N LEU A 42 -7.00 -12.05 -10.26
CA LEU A 42 -7.43 -11.62 -11.58
C LEU A 42 -7.07 -10.15 -11.76
N GLU A 43 -6.38 -9.83 -12.85
CA GLU A 43 -6.05 -8.45 -13.20
C GLU A 43 -6.48 -8.16 -14.64
N ILE A 44 -7.15 -7.03 -14.83
CA ILE A 44 -7.54 -6.51 -16.13
C ILE A 44 -7.01 -5.09 -16.23
N LYS A 45 -6.32 -4.76 -17.31
CA LYS A 45 -5.82 -3.41 -17.56
C LYS A 45 -5.72 -3.11 -19.04
N GLY A 46 -5.83 -1.83 -19.40
CA GLY A 46 -5.71 -1.38 -20.78
C GLY A 46 -5.77 0.13 -20.93
N ASN A 47 -5.66 0.55 -22.19
CA ASN A 47 -5.77 1.94 -22.58
C ASN A 47 -6.87 2.06 -23.66
N PHE A 48 -7.64 3.14 -23.59
CA PHE A 48 -8.56 3.55 -24.64
C PHE A 48 -8.01 4.81 -25.30
N GLY A 49 -7.45 4.64 -26.51
CA GLY A 49 -6.67 5.69 -27.17
C GLY A 49 -5.44 6.10 -26.36
N ASP A 50 -4.97 7.33 -26.60
CA ASP A 50 -3.73 7.84 -26.02
C ASP A 50 -3.89 8.40 -24.61
N HIS A 51 -5.13 8.66 -24.20
CA HIS A 51 -5.42 9.43 -23.00
C HIS A 51 -5.95 8.60 -21.84
N LEU A 52 -6.91 7.72 -22.07
CA LEU A 52 -7.61 7.02 -21.00
C LEU A 52 -6.95 5.67 -20.72
N PHE A 53 -6.71 5.37 -19.45
CA PHE A 53 -6.23 4.07 -18.98
C PHE A 53 -7.02 3.60 -17.77
N TYR A 54 -7.04 2.28 -17.57
CA TYR A 54 -7.74 1.69 -16.44
C TYR A 54 -7.02 0.44 -15.92
N ARG A 55 -7.29 0.10 -14.67
CA ARG A 55 -6.79 -1.12 -14.03
C ARG A 55 -7.81 -1.64 -13.02
N PHE A 56 -8.06 -2.94 -13.09
CA PHE A 56 -8.82 -3.69 -12.13
C PHE A 56 -7.97 -4.85 -11.63
N ARG A 57 -7.95 -5.10 -10.30
CA ARG A 57 -7.29 -6.26 -9.70
C ARG A 57 -8.10 -6.78 -8.51
N HIS A 58 -8.40 -8.06 -8.54
CA HIS A 58 -9.22 -8.73 -7.53
C HIS A 58 -8.54 -10.01 -7.06
N ARG A 59 -8.52 -10.25 -5.74
CA ARG A 59 -8.01 -11.48 -5.12
C ARG A 59 -9.13 -12.50 -5.06
N MET A 60 -9.04 -13.57 -5.84
CA MET A 60 -10.06 -14.62 -5.90
C MET A 60 -10.00 -15.58 -4.69
N ASN A 61 -8.88 -15.58 -3.96
CA ASN A 61 -8.66 -16.39 -2.75
C ASN A 61 -8.89 -15.62 -1.43
N LYS A 62 -9.57 -14.47 -1.49
CA LYS A 62 -9.96 -13.66 -0.32
C LYS A 62 -11.48 -13.52 -0.28
N ALA A 63 -12.06 -13.51 0.92
CA ALA A 63 -13.49 -13.31 1.08
C ALA A 63 -13.97 -11.99 0.45
N THR A 64 -15.09 -12.04 -0.25
CA THR A 64 -15.68 -10.90 -0.97
C THR A 64 -16.86 -10.26 -0.26
N ASP A 65 -17.37 -10.90 0.78
CA ASP A 65 -18.49 -10.42 1.62
C ASP A 65 -18.09 -9.26 2.54
N ALA A 66 -16.81 -9.19 2.93
CA ALA A 66 -16.29 -8.08 3.74
C ALA A 66 -16.14 -6.83 2.88
N LYS A 67 -16.87 -5.76 3.22
CA LYS A 67 -16.80 -4.45 2.58
C LYS A 67 -15.94 -3.49 3.38
N SER A 68 -15.17 -2.67 2.66
CA SER A 68 -14.49 -1.50 3.21
C SER A 68 -15.43 -0.28 3.24
N GLN A 69 -14.99 0.81 3.88
CA GLN A 69 -15.80 2.05 3.95
C GLN A 69 -16.10 2.66 2.58
N ASP A 70 -15.22 2.44 1.61
CA ASP A 70 -15.41 2.85 0.22
C ASP A 70 -16.42 1.99 -0.54
N ASN A 71 -17.09 1.06 0.16
CA ASN A 71 -18.07 0.09 -0.36
C ASN A 71 -17.50 -0.93 -1.37
N PHE A 72 -16.21 -0.99 -1.56
CA PHE A 72 -15.55 -2.06 -2.31
C PHE A 72 -15.43 -3.33 -1.46
N ALA A 73 -15.47 -4.49 -2.11
CA ALA A 73 -15.07 -5.73 -1.48
C ALA A 73 -13.60 -5.64 -1.03
N LYS A 74 -13.27 -6.12 0.17
CA LYS A 74 -11.88 -6.16 0.68
C LYS A 74 -10.94 -6.98 -0.20
N ALA A 75 -11.49 -7.89 -1.03
CA ALA A 75 -10.76 -8.66 -2.02
C ALA A 75 -10.38 -7.85 -3.27
N THR A 76 -11.02 -6.68 -3.51
CA THR A 76 -10.67 -5.79 -4.63
C THR A 76 -9.53 -4.88 -4.21
N ASP A 77 -8.34 -5.15 -4.75
CA ASP A 77 -7.16 -4.30 -4.50
C ASP A 77 -7.20 -3.02 -5.33
N ILE A 78 -7.53 -3.14 -6.62
CA ILE A 78 -7.47 -2.01 -7.56
C ILE A 78 -8.75 -1.97 -8.39
N MET A 79 -9.33 -0.80 -8.48
CA MET A 79 -10.40 -0.44 -9.40
C MET A 79 -10.27 1.05 -9.70
N MET A 80 -9.50 1.39 -10.75
CA MET A 80 -9.13 2.77 -11.04
C MET A 80 -9.24 3.07 -12.53
N VAL A 81 -9.47 4.33 -12.81
CA VAL A 81 -9.39 4.92 -14.14
C VAL A 81 -8.47 6.14 -14.09
N GLY A 82 -7.72 6.36 -15.14
CA GLY A 82 -6.84 7.50 -15.25
C GLY A 82 -6.92 8.16 -16.62
N TYR A 83 -6.55 9.44 -16.67
CA TYR A 83 -6.53 10.26 -17.85
C TYR A 83 -5.20 11.00 -17.99
N LYS A 84 -4.56 10.87 -19.12
CA LYS A 84 -3.35 11.60 -19.52
C LYS A 84 -3.76 12.84 -20.27
N PHE A 85 -3.61 14.01 -19.69
CA PHE A 85 -3.90 15.28 -20.38
C PHE A 85 -2.87 15.54 -21.49
N ASN A 86 -1.64 15.15 -21.23
CA ASN A 86 -0.49 15.20 -22.14
C ASN A 86 0.64 14.30 -21.59
N ASN A 87 1.82 14.35 -22.20
CA ASN A 87 2.99 13.56 -21.78
C ASN A 87 3.55 13.95 -20.39
N LYS A 88 3.09 15.06 -19.82
CA LYS A 88 3.60 15.57 -18.52
C LYS A 88 2.59 15.45 -17.39
N VAL A 89 1.29 15.52 -17.68
CA VAL A 89 0.25 15.61 -16.65
C VAL A 89 -0.72 14.46 -16.80
N SER A 90 -0.97 13.75 -15.72
CA SER A 90 -2.02 12.73 -15.62
C SER A 90 -2.77 12.82 -14.30
N LEU A 91 -4.00 12.34 -14.32
CA LEU A 91 -4.87 12.19 -13.17
C LEU A 91 -5.41 10.77 -13.16
N GLN A 92 -5.48 10.16 -12.00
CA GLN A 92 -6.14 8.87 -11.81
C GLN A 92 -7.01 8.90 -10.55
N ALA A 93 -8.12 8.17 -10.59
CA ALA A 93 -9.09 8.11 -9.50
C ALA A 93 -9.65 6.70 -9.35
N GLY A 94 -10.07 6.35 -8.16
CA GLY A 94 -10.62 5.05 -7.78
C GLY A 94 -9.86 4.40 -6.65
N LYS A 95 -10.06 3.11 -6.44
CA LYS A 95 -9.29 2.33 -5.47
C LYS A 95 -7.97 1.91 -6.08
N MET A 96 -6.86 2.25 -5.42
CA MET A 96 -5.52 1.97 -5.91
C MET A 96 -4.54 1.79 -4.74
N CYS A 97 -3.35 1.31 -5.06
CA CYS A 97 -2.27 1.31 -4.09
C CYS A 97 -1.83 2.76 -3.83
N GLN A 98 -1.72 3.14 -2.57
CA GLN A 98 -1.20 4.44 -2.18
C GLN A 98 0.26 4.61 -2.65
N ILE A 99 0.63 5.83 -3.02
CA ILE A 99 1.94 6.13 -3.62
C ILE A 99 3.04 6.39 -2.56
N TRP A 100 3.13 5.51 -1.56
CA TRP A 100 4.09 5.67 -0.47
C TRP A 100 5.57 5.63 -0.89
N GLY A 101 5.88 5.36 -2.15
CA GLY A 101 7.27 5.27 -2.61
C GLY A 101 7.95 3.99 -2.10
N GLY A 102 9.30 3.99 -2.20
CA GLY A 102 10.07 2.76 -2.02
C GLY A 102 9.96 1.84 -3.23
N PHE A 103 10.84 0.87 -3.33
CA PHE A 103 10.82 -0.11 -4.42
C PHE A 103 9.99 -1.33 -4.07
N GLU A 104 9.96 -1.73 -2.81
CA GLU A 104 9.17 -2.87 -2.35
C GLU A 104 7.66 -2.68 -2.57
N PHE A 105 7.14 -1.45 -2.40
CA PHE A 105 5.74 -1.13 -2.66
C PHE A 105 5.32 -1.34 -4.11
N ASP A 106 6.26 -1.17 -5.05
CA ASP A 106 5.99 -1.26 -6.48
C ASP A 106 6.19 -2.66 -7.04
N GLU A 107 6.87 -3.52 -6.29
CA GLU A 107 7.13 -4.88 -6.75
C GLU A 107 5.84 -5.69 -6.91
N ASN A 108 5.80 -6.45 -8.00
CA ASN A 108 4.71 -7.37 -8.19
C ASN A 108 4.78 -8.48 -7.14
N PRO A 109 3.71 -8.71 -6.35
CA PRO A 109 3.66 -9.77 -5.35
C PRO A 109 4.02 -11.17 -5.84
N MET A 110 4.03 -11.38 -7.16
CA MET A 110 4.49 -12.64 -7.76
C MET A 110 5.99 -12.86 -7.65
N TYR A 111 6.77 -11.79 -7.52
CA TYR A 111 8.23 -11.84 -7.45
C TYR A 111 8.77 -11.73 -6.03
N ILE A 112 7.92 -11.38 -5.06
CA ILE A 112 8.30 -11.25 -3.66
C ILE A 112 7.86 -12.50 -2.90
N TYR A 113 8.83 -13.16 -2.26
CA TYR A 113 8.54 -14.29 -1.39
C TYR A 113 7.78 -13.85 -0.12
N GLN A 114 8.26 -12.78 0.52
CA GLN A 114 7.66 -12.17 1.70
C GLN A 114 7.96 -10.67 1.68
N TYR A 115 6.95 -9.85 1.95
CA TYR A 115 7.16 -8.43 2.17
C TYR A 115 7.80 -8.17 3.53
N SER A 116 8.43 -7.01 3.69
CA SER A 116 8.83 -6.51 5.00
C SER A 116 7.61 -6.29 5.88
N ASP A 117 7.79 -6.34 7.20
CA ASP A 117 6.70 -6.12 8.16
C ASP A 117 6.03 -4.76 7.95
N MET A 118 6.82 -3.72 7.59
CA MET A 118 6.29 -2.39 7.26
C MET A 118 5.27 -2.42 6.12
N VAL A 119 5.54 -3.15 5.04
CA VAL A 119 4.64 -3.24 3.88
C VAL A 119 3.49 -4.21 4.15
N ASP A 120 3.76 -5.33 4.82
CA ASP A 120 2.76 -6.39 5.04
C ASP A 120 1.66 -5.94 6.01
N TYR A 121 2.00 -5.12 7.00
CA TYR A 121 1.04 -4.56 7.96
C TYR A 121 0.31 -3.30 7.48
N MET A 122 0.69 -2.72 6.35
CA MET A 122 0.01 -1.56 5.79
C MET A 122 -1.27 -1.95 5.05
N ASP A 123 -2.37 -1.25 5.32
CA ASP A 123 -3.58 -1.30 4.49
C ASP A 123 -3.46 -0.19 3.44
N ASN A 124 -2.82 -0.50 2.33
CA ASN A 124 -2.36 0.47 1.33
C ASN A 124 -3.22 0.55 0.05
N PHE A 125 -4.36 -0.16 -0.01
CA PHE A 125 -5.29 -0.08 -1.15
C PHE A 125 -6.50 0.77 -0.77
N MET A 126 -6.45 2.05 -1.12
CA MET A 126 -7.45 3.06 -0.73
C MET A 126 -8.12 3.69 -1.95
N ALA A 127 -9.38 4.10 -1.76
CA ALA A 127 -10.06 4.96 -2.72
C ALA A 127 -9.54 6.39 -2.60
N GLY A 128 -9.18 6.99 -3.74
CA GLY A 128 -8.59 8.31 -3.77
C GLY A 128 -8.36 8.84 -5.18
N VAL A 129 -7.57 9.90 -5.24
CA VAL A 129 -7.17 10.58 -6.47
C VAL A 129 -5.66 10.82 -6.40
N VAL A 130 -4.98 10.57 -7.53
CA VAL A 130 -3.55 10.87 -7.71
C VAL A 130 -3.37 11.77 -8.92
N ALA A 131 -2.69 12.90 -8.73
CA ALA A 131 -2.24 13.77 -9.80
C ALA A 131 -0.72 13.64 -9.96
N SER A 132 -0.26 13.38 -11.17
CA SER A 132 1.17 13.25 -11.48
C SER A 132 1.61 14.31 -12.48
N TYR A 133 2.82 14.86 -12.23
CA TYR A 133 3.48 15.81 -13.11
C TYR A 133 4.91 15.37 -13.40
N LYS A 134 5.24 15.28 -14.70
CA LYS A 134 6.56 14.94 -15.23
C LYS A 134 7.19 16.18 -15.89
N PRO A 135 7.95 16.99 -15.16
CA PRO A 135 8.63 18.15 -15.75
C PRO A 135 9.57 17.74 -16.89
N VAL A 136 10.27 16.62 -16.70
CA VAL A 136 11.11 15.94 -17.69
C VAL A 136 10.85 14.42 -17.63
N PRO A 137 11.18 13.64 -18.67
CA PRO A 137 10.86 12.20 -18.72
C PRO A 137 11.44 11.38 -17.56
N THR A 138 12.52 11.85 -16.95
CA THR A 138 13.24 11.16 -15.86
C THR A 138 12.80 11.56 -14.46
N GLN A 139 11.85 12.49 -14.33
CA GLN A 139 11.41 13.02 -13.04
C GLN A 139 9.89 13.07 -12.99
N GLU A 140 9.32 12.58 -11.91
CA GLU A 140 7.88 12.62 -11.65
C GLU A 140 7.62 13.07 -10.22
N ILE A 141 6.71 14.01 -10.06
CA ILE A 141 6.14 14.39 -8.78
C ILE A 141 4.66 13.99 -8.82
N ALA A 142 4.22 13.26 -7.82
CA ALA A 142 2.82 12.86 -7.69
C ALA A 142 2.29 13.30 -6.33
N VAL A 143 1.01 13.65 -6.31
CA VAL A 143 0.27 14.00 -5.09
C VAL A 143 -0.97 13.13 -5.02
N GLU A 144 -1.18 12.50 -3.88
CA GLU A 144 -2.35 11.68 -3.59
C GLU A 144 -3.18 12.28 -2.47
N ILE A 145 -4.50 12.20 -2.63
CA ILE A 145 -5.49 12.36 -1.58
C ILE A 145 -6.37 11.12 -1.61
N SER A 146 -6.37 10.36 -0.53
CA SER A 146 -7.14 9.11 -0.42
C SER A 146 -7.78 8.95 0.95
N ASN A 147 -8.66 7.94 1.10
CA ASN A 147 -9.17 7.56 2.40
C ASN A 147 -8.02 7.14 3.32
N ALA A 148 -8.12 7.45 4.61
CA ALA A 148 -7.09 7.11 5.58
C ALA A 148 -7.12 5.63 5.98
N ASN A 149 -8.29 5.02 6.00
CA ASN A 149 -8.48 3.63 6.38
C ASN A 149 -9.71 3.03 5.69
N ASN A 150 -9.79 1.71 5.67
CA ASN A 150 -10.89 0.96 5.10
C ASN A 150 -11.93 0.51 6.14
N GLY A 151 -11.67 0.72 7.41
CA GLY A 151 -12.52 0.31 8.54
C GLY A 151 -13.07 1.50 9.34
N LYS A 152 -14.09 1.24 10.14
CA LYS A 152 -14.52 2.19 11.16
C LYS A 152 -13.54 2.17 12.32
N LEU A 153 -13.41 3.28 13.04
CA LEU A 153 -12.54 3.41 14.21
C LEU A 153 -12.76 2.26 15.22
N VAL A 154 -14.02 1.90 15.47
CA VAL A 154 -14.37 0.80 16.38
C VAL A 154 -13.84 -0.57 15.92
N ASN A 155 -13.71 -0.79 14.61
CA ASN A 155 -13.19 -2.04 14.07
C ASN A 155 -11.65 -2.10 14.12
N GLU A 156 -11.00 -0.94 14.07
CA GLU A 156 -9.54 -0.83 14.10
C GLU A 156 -9.00 -0.89 15.53
N TYR A 157 -9.64 -0.18 16.47
CA TYR A 157 -9.14 -0.02 17.83
C TYR A 157 -10.00 -0.67 18.92
N GLY A 158 -11.21 -1.12 18.59
CA GLY A 158 -12.16 -1.69 19.52
C GLY A 158 -13.20 -0.69 20.04
N VAL A 159 -14.20 -1.21 20.76
CA VAL A 159 -15.26 -0.41 21.37
C VAL A 159 -14.68 0.40 22.53
N ASP A 160 -15.03 1.68 22.61
CA ASP A 160 -14.58 2.61 23.66
C ASP A 160 -13.05 2.67 23.82
N ALA A 161 -12.32 2.44 22.74
CA ALA A 161 -10.87 2.54 22.74
C ALA A 161 -10.44 3.95 23.22
N LYS A 162 -9.39 3.99 24.03
CA LYS A 162 -8.86 5.22 24.62
C LYS A 162 -7.41 5.41 24.20
N SER A 163 -7.04 6.67 24.03
CA SER A 163 -5.64 7.06 23.88
C SER A 163 -5.14 7.75 25.14
N ILE A 164 -3.88 7.60 25.44
CA ILE A 164 -3.20 8.38 26.48
C ILE A 164 -2.71 9.68 25.82
N GLU A 165 -3.00 10.81 26.44
CA GLU A 165 -2.55 12.12 25.97
C GLU A 165 -1.04 12.31 26.23
N SER A 166 -0.47 13.37 25.66
CA SER A 166 0.97 13.66 25.77
C SER A 166 1.48 13.90 27.20
N ASP A 167 0.57 14.15 28.15
CA ASP A 167 0.91 14.25 29.58
C ASP A 167 1.19 12.89 30.25
N GLY A 168 1.01 11.78 29.52
CA GLY A 168 1.21 10.42 29.98
C GLY A 168 0.19 9.88 30.97
N THR A 169 -0.80 10.66 31.35
CA THR A 169 -1.76 10.35 32.42
C THR A 169 -3.22 10.48 31.99
N THR A 170 -3.55 11.49 31.21
CA THR A 170 -4.92 11.72 30.75
C THR A 170 -5.30 10.73 29.67
N SER A 171 -6.41 10.00 29.91
CA SER A 171 -6.96 9.05 28.95
C SER A 171 -8.27 9.61 28.34
N ARG A 172 -8.37 9.61 27.01
CA ARG A 172 -9.57 10.06 26.29
C ARG A 172 -10.06 9.00 25.35
N THR A 173 -11.38 8.85 25.25
CA THR A 173 -12.01 7.98 24.24
C THR A 173 -11.69 8.48 22.85
N LEU A 174 -11.32 7.57 21.94
CA LEU A 174 -11.07 7.88 20.54
C LEU A 174 -12.37 8.28 19.84
N GLU A 175 -12.33 9.42 19.15
CA GLU A 175 -13.43 9.91 18.33
C GLU A 175 -13.10 9.80 16.85
N GLN A 176 -14.10 9.43 16.04
CA GLN A 176 -13.97 9.38 14.59
C GLN A 176 -13.67 10.78 14.04
N ALA A 177 -12.69 10.89 13.16
CA ALA A 177 -12.44 12.12 12.42
C ALA A 177 -13.55 12.38 11.39
N SER A 178 -13.91 13.64 11.19
CA SER A 178 -14.91 14.02 10.17
C SER A 178 -14.43 13.79 8.76
N ASN A 179 -13.11 13.95 8.52
CA ASN A 179 -12.47 13.80 7.22
C ASN A 179 -11.23 12.91 7.37
N PRO A 180 -11.40 11.58 7.46
CA PRO A 180 -10.27 10.64 7.61
C PRO A 180 -9.56 10.46 6.27
N LEU A 181 -8.67 11.40 5.91
CA LEU A 181 -7.93 11.40 4.66
C LEU A 181 -6.42 11.20 4.90
N THR A 182 -5.80 10.64 3.88
CA THR A 182 -4.35 10.53 3.71
C THR A 182 -3.90 11.48 2.61
N TYR A 183 -2.79 12.16 2.84
CA TYR A 183 -2.13 13.04 1.88
C TYR A 183 -0.70 12.56 1.69
N ILE A 184 -0.31 12.29 0.44
CA ILE A 184 1.03 11.82 0.10
C ILE A 184 1.59 12.69 -1.01
N VAL A 185 2.86 13.09 -0.87
CA VAL A 185 3.68 13.63 -1.95
C VAL A 185 4.78 12.62 -2.24
N ASN A 186 4.91 12.26 -3.50
CA ASN A 186 5.89 11.29 -3.97
C ASN A 186 6.76 11.91 -5.08
N TRP A 187 8.06 11.63 -5.04
CA TRP A 187 8.99 11.98 -6.09
C TRP A 187 9.73 10.75 -6.59
N ASN A 188 9.61 10.49 -7.88
CA ASN A 188 10.32 9.44 -8.59
C ASN A 188 11.36 10.08 -9.52
N GLY A 189 12.62 9.73 -9.32
CA GLY A 189 13.74 10.22 -10.12
C GLY A 189 14.53 9.08 -10.75
N SER A 190 15.04 9.32 -11.95
CA SER A 190 15.93 8.41 -12.66
C SER A 190 17.13 9.17 -13.17
N PHE A 191 18.33 8.70 -12.87
CA PHE A 191 19.60 9.36 -13.12
C PHE A 191 20.58 8.44 -13.84
N ALA A 192 21.59 9.03 -14.49
CA ALA A 192 22.65 8.30 -15.21
C ALA A 192 22.08 7.24 -16.18
N GLY A 193 21.07 7.63 -16.99
CA GLY A 193 20.46 6.72 -17.96
C GLY A 193 19.67 5.56 -17.34
N GLY A 194 19.14 5.74 -16.12
CA GLY A 194 18.38 4.72 -15.40
C GLY A 194 19.22 3.85 -14.45
N LEU A 195 20.51 4.13 -14.34
CA LEU A 195 21.41 3.38 -13.44
C LEU A 195 21.05 3.60 -11.96
N ILE A 196 20.68 4.83 -11.59
CA ILE A 196 20.29 5.20 -10.23
C ILE A 196 18.85 5.68 -10.27
N ASN A 197 18.00 5.08 -9.46
CA ASN A 197 16.60 5.46 -9.36
C ASN A 197 16.25 5.78 -7.91
N THR A 198 15.39 6.79 -7.73
CA THR A 198 14.88 7.22 -6.43
C THR A 198 13.36 7.07 -6.40
N ARG A 199 12.81 6.71 -5.23
CA ARG A 199 11.38 6.71 -4.94
C ARG A 199 11.16 7.21 -3.54
N TRP A 200 10.99 8.50 -3.41
CA TRP A 200 10.87 9.18 -2.13
C TRP A 200 9.46 9.69 -1.93
N SER A 201 8.96 9.52 -0.74
CA SER A 201 7.66 10.09 -0.38
C SER A 201 7.63 10.58 1.06
N TRP A 202 6.74 11.50 1.27
CA TRP A 202 6.30 11.92 2.58
C TRP A 202 4.78 12.05 2.57
N GLY A 203 4.16 11.67 3.68
CA GLY A 203 2.72 11.80 3.81
C GLY A 203 2.24 11.82 5.24
N THR A 204 0.98 12.15 5.39
CA THR A 204 0.27 12.14 6.67
C THR A 204 -1.10 11.50 6.50
N GLN A 205 -1.50 10.75 7.50
CA GLN A 205 -2.75 10.01 7.55
C GLN A 205 -3.52 10.37 8.82
N THR A 206 -4.80 10.61 8.69
CA THR A 206 -5.69 10.86 9.82
C THR A 206 -6.14 9.52 10.42
N GLU A 207 -5.72 9.22 11.64
CA GLU A 207 -6.09 7.96 12.32
C GLU A 207 -7.38 8.09 13.13
N ALA A 208 -7.52 9.20 13.86
CA ALA A 208 -8.70 9.55 14.62
C ALA A 208 -8.80 11.07 14.71
N LYS A 209 -9.81 11.62 15.39
CA LYS A 209 -9.94 13.05 15.63
C LYS A 209 -8.72 13.57 16.39
N ASN A 210 -8.01 14.52 15.79
CA ASN A 210 -6.76 15.12 16.31
C ASN A 210 -5.59 14.12 16.48
N LYS A 211 -5.65 12.94 15.84
CA LYS A 211 -4.59 11.95 15.83
C LYS A 211 -4.15 11.70 14.39
N TYR A 212 -2.86 11.88 14.14
CA TYR A 212 -2.28 11.82 12.80
C TYR A 212 -1.02 10.95 12.82
N SER A 213 -0.88 10.06 11.86
CA SER A 213 0.40 9.44 11.56
C SER A 213 1.12 10.21 10.46
N ARG A 214 2.45 10.08 10.42
CA ARG A 214 3.31 10.62 9.38
C ARG A 214 4.27 9.55 8.96
N MET A 215 4.57 9.50 7.67
CA MET A 215 5.52 8.53 7.16
C MET A 215 6.46 9.18 6.14
N LEU A 216 7.74 8.85 6.24
CA LEU A 216 8.78 9.17 5.28
C LEU A 216 9.32 7.87 4.70
N VAL A 217 9.33 7.76 3.38
CA VAL A 217 9.92 6.63 2.67
C VAL A 217 10.99 7.13 1.71
N LEU A 218 12.18 6.54 1.77
CA LEU A 218 13.32 6.88 0.92
C LEU A 218 13.82 5.61 0.24
N GLY A 219 13.39 5.39 -1.00
CA GLY A 219 13.84 4.27 -1.82
C GLY A 219 14.99 4.66 -2.73
N GLN A 220 16.02 3.82 -2.79
CA GLN A 220 17.16 3.96 -3.69
C GLN A 220 17.43 2.64 -4.41
N GLN A 221 17.59 2.70 -5.73
CA GLN A 221 17.91 1.54 -6.54
C GLN A 221 19.16 1.79 -7.39
N LEU A 222 20.01 0.79 -7.44
CA LEU A 222 21.10 0.66 -8.41
C LEU A 222 20.72 -0.44 -9.42
N ALA A 223 20.46 -0.04 -10.67
CA ALA A 223 20.01 -0.93 -11.75
C ALA A 223 21.15 -1.18 -12.74
N LEU A 224 22.02 -2.15 -12.43
CA LEU A 224 23.05 -2.61 -13.36
C LEU A 224 22.45 -3.58 -14.41
N PRO A 225 23.08 -3.76 -15.58
CA PRO A 225 22.54 -4.62 -16.65
C PRO A 225 22.28 -6.07 -16.26
N LYS A 226 23.00 -6.59 -15.27
CA LYS A 226 22.91 -8.00 -14.82
C LYS A 226 22.56 -8.17 -13.35
N ALA A 227 22.44 -7.07 -12.60
CA ALA A 227 22.14 -7.10 -11.18
C ALA A 227 21.41 -5.82 -10.78
N GLN A 228 20.40 -5.96 -9.96
CA GLN A 228 19.67 -4.82 -9.40
C GLN A 228 19.64 -4.94 -7.89
N TRP A 229 19.91 -3.85 -7.19
CA TRP A 229 19.78 -3.73 -5.75
C TRP A 229 18.94 -2.53 -5.43
N TYR A 230 18.11 -2.66 -4.43
CA TYR A 230 17.41 -1.51 -3.84
C TYR A 230 17.53 -1.55 -2.32
N PHE A 231 17.41 -0.38 -1.75
CA PHE A 231 17.33 -0.15 -0.32
C PHE A 231 16.17 0.82 -0.06
N ASP A 232 15.26 0.44 0.81
CA ASP A 232 14.16 1.27 1.26
C ASP A 232 14.32 1.57 2.75
N TYR A 233 14.29 2.84 3.10
CA TYR A 233 14.17 3.32 4.46
C TYR A 233 12.74 3.80 4.67
N MET A 234 12.11 3.35 5.76
CA MET A 234 10.78 3.79 6.17
C MET A 234 10.84 4.27 7.61
N GLY A 235 10.43 5.53 7.84
CA GLY A 235 10.23 6.10 9.15
C GLY A 235 8.76 6.43 9.33
N ALA A 236 8.14 5.90 10.40
CA ALA A 236 6.76 6.17 10.74
C ALA A 236 6.69 6.81 12.15
N TRP A 237 5.80 7.79 12.28
CA TRP A 237 5.48 8.47 13.53
C TRP A 237 3.96 8.41 13.69
N ASP A 238 3.50 7.37 14.35
CA ASP A 238 2.09 7.08 14.50
C ASP A 238 1.56 7.68 15.81
N ALA A 239 0.39 8.32 15.75
CA ALA A 239 -0.27 8.81 16.95
C ALA A 239 -1.01 7.71 17.71
N LEU A 240 -1.29 6.58 17.05
CA LEU A 240 -1.97 5.42 17.62
C LEU A 240 -1.27 4.12 17.20
N ASP A 241 -1.07 3.20 18.14
CA ASP A 241 -0.58 1.85 17.85
C ASP A 241 -1.72 0.96 17.35
N ARG A 242 -2.11 1.16 16.09
CA ARG A 242 -3.22 0.44 15.45
C ARG A 242 -3.05 -1.08 15.48
N LEU A 243 -1.85 -1.54 15.22
CA LEU A 243 -1.54 -2.97 15.14
C LEU A 243 -1.16 -3.57 16.50
N LYS A 244 -1.06 -2.74 17.53
CA LYS A 244 -0.63 -3.14 18.89
C LYS A 244 0.75 -3.80 18.91
N ILE A 245 1.63 -3.45 17.99
CA ILE A 245 2.98 -3.99 17.88
C ILE A 245 3.79 -3.49 19.07
N ALA A 246 3.87 -2.17 19.24
CA ALA A 246 4.61 -1.58 20.37
C ALA A 246 3.94 -1.88 21.70
N SER A 247 2.62 -1.77 21.81
CA SER A 247 1.88 -2.08 23.04
C SER A 247 1.92 -3.58 23.39
N GLY A 248 1.97 -4.47 22.38
CA GLY A 248 2.12 -5.91 22.58
C GLY A 248 3.51 -6.31 23.04
N GLU A 249 4.55 -5.79 22.40
CA GLU A 249 5.95 -6.12 22.70
C GLU A 249 6.46 -5.42 23.96
N LEU A 250 6.02 -4.19 24.21
CA LEU A 250 6.50 -3.37 25.33
C LEU A 250 5.54 -3.36 26.52
N SER A 251 4.49 -4.16 26.52
CA SER A 251 3.44 -4.17 27.55
C SER A 251 2.77 -2.81 27.76
N MET A 252 2.73 -2.00 26.73
CA MET A 252 2.09 -0.68 26.76
C MET A 252 0.56 -0.82 26.69
N PRO A 253 -0.23 0.15 27.17
CA PRO A 253 -1.69 0.13 27.05
C PRO A 253 -2.14 0.00 25.59
N ALA A 254 -3.21 -0.74 25.35
CA ALA A 254 -3.67 -1.15 24.01
C ALA A 254 -4.14 0.00 23.07
N SER A 255 -4.12 1.23 23.50
CA SER A 255 -4.50 2.41 22.71
C SER A 255 -3.57 3.57 23.03
N ASN A 256 -2.28 3.38 22.83
CA ASN A 256 -1.31 4.42 23.09
C ASN A 256 -1.12 5.36 21.91
N ASN A 257 -0.96 6.64 22.24
CA ASN A 257 -0.28 7.55 21.35
C ASN A 257 1.18 7.14 21.27
N GLN A 258 1.68 6.94 20.07
CA GLN A 258 3.11 6.93 19.83
C GLN A 258 3.55 8.38 19.61
N PRO A 259 4.68 8.82 20.16
CA PRO A 259 5.16 10.19 20.03
C PRO A 259 5.53 10.58 18.60
#